data_786289c73afb8584f69a623b714b13e8
#
_entry.id   786289c73afb8584f69a623b714b13e8
#
_cell.length_a   1.000
_cell.length_b   1.000
_cell.length_c   1.000
_cell.angle_alpha   90.00
_cell.angle_beta   90.00
_cell.angle_gamma   90.00
#
_symmetry.space_group_name_H-M   'P 1'
#
loop_
_entity.id
_entity.type
_entity.pdbx_description
1 polymer ?
#
loop_
_entity_poly.entity_id
_entity_poly.type
_entity_poly.pdbx_seq_one_letter_code
_entity_poly.pdbx_strand_id
1 'polypeptide(L)'
;MTKKEFSIVIAGGGSTFTPGIVLMLLEEAQRFPLRKLVLYDNDQERQGILGEALEILLKEEAPDLEFFYTTDPKKAFTDVDFVFAHIRVGQYAMREMDEKIPLKHGVVGQETCGPGGVAYGMRSIKDMLELVDYMEEYSPEAWMLNYSNPAAIVAEAMRVLRPDSKVLNICDMPVGTLRRMSQIVGTTPDKLEVSYFGLNHFGWWTSVKDKATGHEYLDEIKEYVSKNGYLTKEEVDTQHTDPSWQETHKKAKDLLAIEPRFLPNTYLKYYFYPQDEVELADAEYTRANEVMDGREKEVFGAAREIIEKGTGKDNNFSIDSHASFIVDLARAIAFNTGERM
;
A
#
# COMPACT_ATOMS: atom_id res chain seq x y z
N MET A 1 7.31 -18.45 28.13
CA MET A 1 6.52 -18.54 26.89
C MET A 1 7.51 -18.40 25.75
N THR A 2 7.60 -19.39 24.88
CA THR A 2 8.39 -19.27 23.64
C THR A 2 7.84 -18.09 22.85
N LYS A 3 8.72 -17.17 22.45
CA LYS A 3 8.36 -16.02 21.61
C LYS A 3 7.79 -16.59 20.30
N LYS A 4 6.55 -16.23 19.95
CA LYS A 4 5.95 -16.71 18.70
C LYS A 4 6.67 -16.04 17.54
N GLU A 5 7.27 -16.82 16.67
CA GLU A 5 7.92 -16.36 15.44
C GLU A 5 7.02 -16.70 14.25
N PHE A 6 7.04 -15.84 13.22
CA PHE A 6 6.14 -15.95 12.09
C PHE A 6 6.84 -16.34 10.80
N SER A 7 6.09 -16.97 9.91
CA SER A 7 6.48 -17.22 8.52
C SER A 7 5.62 -16.39 7.59
N ILE A 8 6.25 -15.68 6.67
CA ILE A 8 5.58 -14.82 5.70
C ILE A 8 6.00 -15.22 4.29
N VAL A 9 5.04 -15.21 3.36
CA VAL A 9 5.32 -15.10 1.93
C VAL A 9 4.90 -13.71 1.43
N ILE A 10 5.78 -13.04 0.72
CA ILE A 10 5.50 -11.83 -0.05
C ILE A 10 5.17 -12.27 -1.47
N ALA A 11 3.89 -12.20 -1.85
CA ALA A 11 3.42 -12.44 -3.21
C ALA A 11 3.46 -11.14 -4.02
N GLY A 12 4.26 -11.14 -5.08
CA GLY A 12 4.73 -9.96 -5.79
C GLY A 12 6.18 -9.63 -5.44
N GLY A 13 7.02 -10.68 -5.23
CA GLY A 13 8.42 -10.57 -4.83
C GLY A 13 9.29 -9.74 -5.76
N GLY A 14 8.92 -9.61 -7.04
CA GLY A 14 9.55 -8.74 -8.03
C GLY A 14 9.09 -7.27 -8.01
N SER A 15 8.26 -6.87 -7.03
CA SER A 15 7.76 -5.51 -6.92
C SER A 15 8.83 -4.53 -6.42
N THR A 16 8.77 -3.28 -6.89
CA THR A 16 9.60 -2.18 -6.38
C THR A 16 9.33 -1.84 -4.90
N PHE A 17 8.25 -2.33 -4.32
CA PHE A 17 7.96 -2.17 -2.90
C PHE A 17 8.60 -3.26 -2.03
N THR A 18 8.96 -4.40 -2.61
CA THR A 18 9.48 -5.56 -1.86
C THR A 18 10.68 -5.22 -0.97
N PRO A 19 11.74 -4.52 -1.44
CA PRO A 19 12.85 -4.18 -0.57
C PRO A 19 12.45 -3.32 0.63
N GLY A 20 11.61 -2.31 0.41
CA GLY A 20 11.12 -1.45 1.49
C GLY A 20 10.29 -2.19 2.54
N ILE A 21 9.47 -3.16 2.11
CA ILE A 21 8.70 -4.02 3.02
C ILE A 21 9.63 -4.93 3.81
N VAL A 22 10.65 -5.52 3.18
CA VAL A 22 11.65 -6.36 3.87
C VAL A 22 12.41 -5.57 4.92
N LEU A 23 12.89 -4.37 4.58
CA LEU A 23 13.57 -3.50 5.54
C LEU A 23 12.65 -3.09 6.71
N MET A 24 11.40 -2.76 6.43
CA MET A 24 10.41 -2.48 7.46
C MET A 24 10.18 -3.70 8.39
N LEU A 25 10.12 -4.91 7.86
CA LEU A 25 10.00 -6.14 8.65
C LEU A 25 11.22 -6.36 9.55
N LEU A 26 12.43 -5.99 9.12
CA LEU A 26 13.63 -6.02 9.94
C LEU A 26 13.57 -5.02 11.10
N GLU A 27 13.12 -3.78 10.84
CA GLU A 27 12.91 -2.78 11.89
C GLU A 27 11.88 -3.24 12.93
N GLU A 28 10.84 -3.93 12.50
CA GLU A 28 9.75 -4.44 13.33
C GLU A 28 10.07 -5.81 13.99
N ALA A 29 11.26 -6.35 13.81
CA ALA A 29 11.62 -7.72 14.26
C ALA A 29 11.45 -7.95 15.77
N GLN A 30 11.53 -6.90 16.60
CA GLN A 30 11.25 -7.03 18.04
C GLN A 30 9.75 -7.24 18.33
N ARG A 31 8.89 -6.62 17.54
CA ARG A 31 7.42 -6.66 17.69
C ARG A 31 6.80 -7.81 16.90
N PHE A 32 7.42 -8.16 15.76
CA PHE A 32 6.95 -9.17 14.82
C PHE A 32 8.13 -10.02 14.31
N PRO A 33 8.70 -10.91 15.17
CA PRO A 33 9.84 -11.72 14.81
C PRO A 33 9.50 -12.76 13.75
N LEU A 34 10.35 -12.85 12.74
CA LEU A 34 10.22 -13.81 11.65
C LEU A 34 11.18 -14.98 11.83
N ARG A 35 10.70 -16.21 11.55
CA ARG A 35 11.53 -17.39 11.36
C ARG A 35 11.77 -17.69 9.88
N LYS A 36 10.81 -17.31 9.01
CA LYS A 36 10.88 -17.54 7.56
C LYS A 36 10.27 -16.39 6.78
N LEU A 37 10.96 -15.97 5.74
CA LEU A 37 10.50 -14.99 4.76
C LEU A 37 10.72 -15.55 3.35
N VAL A 38 9.66 -15.62 2.56
CA VAL A 38 9.71 -16.11 1.19
C VAL A 38 9.26 -15.02 0.23
N LEU A 39 9.94 -14.85 -0.90
CA LEU A 39 9.42 -14.08 -2.02
C LEU A 39 8.82 -15.03 -3.05
N TYR A 40 7.62 -14.71 -3.50
CA TYR A 40 6.95 -15.39 -4.60
C TYR A 40 6.59 -14.42 -5.71
N ASP A 41 6.94 -14.75 -6.93
CA ASP A 41 6.51 -14.03 -8.14
C ASP A 41 6.44 -15.02 -9.30
N ASN A 42 5.64 -14.73 -10.32
CA ASN A 42 5.61 -15.48 -11.56
C ASN A 42 6.66 -14.98 -12.59
N ASP A 43 7.28 -13.84 -12.35
CA ASP A 43 8.39 -13.28 -13.13
C ASP A 43 9.73 -13.63 -12.48
N GLN A 44 10.33 -14.72 -12.94
CA GLN A 44 11.60 -15.22 -12.39
C GLN A 44 12.77 -14.23 -12.56
N GLU A 45 12.82 -13.53 -13.69
CA GLU A 45 13.93 -12.61 -13.97
C GLU A 45 13.87 -11.40 -13.05
N ARG A 46 12.69 -10.81 -12.99
CA ARG A 46 12.45 -9.63 -12.15
C ARG A 46 12.64 -9.93 -10.66
N GLN A 47 12.03 -11.01 -10.18
CA GLN A 47 12.18 -11.46 -8.80
C GLN A 47 13.62 -11.87 -8.48
N GLY A 48 14.31 -12.50 -9.43
CA GLY A 48 15.69 -12.97 -9.23
C GLY A 48 16.63 -11.85 -8.84
N ILE A 49 16.55 -10.69 -9.48
CA ILE A 49 17.40 -9.52 -9.17
C ILE A 49 17.15 -9.04 -7.73
N LEU A 50 15.89 -8.86 -7.34
CA LEU A 50 15.56 -8.40 -5.99
C LEU A 50 15.85 -9.48 -4.94
N GLY A 51 15.54 -10.74 -5.25
CA GLY A 51 15.78 -11.88 -4.37
C GLY A 51 17.26 -12.07 -4.05
N GLU A 52 18.14 -12.01 -5.05
CA GLU A 52 19.58 -12.12 -4.85
C GLU A 52 20.15 -10.96 -4.01
N ALA A 53 19.73 -9.73 -4.30
CA ALA A 53 20.15 -8.56 -3.52
C ALA A 53 19.70 -8.66 -2.05
N LEU A 54 18.45 -9.08 -1.83
CA LEU A 54 17.89 -9.25 -0.48
C LEU A 54 18.50 -10.44 0.25
N GLU A 55 18.88 -11.52 -0.46
CA GLU A 55 19.59 -12.64 0.15
C GLU A 55 20.96 -12.21 0.71
N ILE A 56 21.70 -11.38 -0.04
CA ILE A 56 22.98 -10.82 0.42
C ILE A 56 22.74 -9.95 1.66
N LEU A 57 21.80 -9.03 1.61
CA LEU A 57 21.48 -8.13 2.71
C LEU A 57 21.02 -8.90 3.97
N LEU A 58 20.11 -9.86 3.83
CA LEU A 58 19.56 -10.61 4.95
C LEU A 58 20.60 -11.56 5.59
N LYS A 59 21.57 -12.08 4.84
CA LYS A 59 22.69 -12.82 5.43
C LYS A 59 23.54 -11.97 6.37
N GLU A 60 23.61 -10.66 6.14
CA GLU A 60 24.34 -9.74 7.00
C GLU A 60 23.52 -9.25 8.19
N GLU A 61 22.24 -8.88 7.96
CA GLU A 61 21.38 -8.20 8.95
C GLU A 61 20.55 -9.17 9.80
N ALA A 62 20.18 -10.33 9.27
CA ALA A 62 19.33 -11.32 9.92
C ALA A 62 19.74 -12.76 9.57
N PRO A 63 20.97 -13.19 9.94
CA PRO A 63 21.55 -14.48 9.51
C PRO A 63 20.76 -15.71 9.96
N ASP A 64 19.93 -15.60 10.99
CA ASP A 64 19.11 -16.69 11.50
C ASP A 64 17.73 -16.79 10.80
N LEU A 65 17.38 -15.81 9.94
CA LEU A 65 16.14 -15.82 9.19
C LEU A 65 16.25 -16.76 7.99
N GLU A 66 15.35 -17.75 7.91
CA GLU A 66 15.20 -18.57 6.70
C GLU A 66 14.65 -17.68 5.57
N PHE A 67 15.45 -17.44 4.55
CA PHE A 67 15.07 -16.63 3.39
C PHE A 67 15.32 -17.39 2.09
N PHE A 68 14.34 -17.35 1.18
CA PHE A 68 14.50 -17.76 -0.21
C PHE A 68 13.46 -17.09 -1.11
N TYR A 69 13.67 -17.20 -2.43
CA TYR A 69 12.72 -16.72 -3.43
C TYR A 69 12.46 -17.81 -4.48
N THR A 70 11.23 -17.88 -4.97
CA THR A 70 10.82 -18.97 -5.86
C THR A 70 9.59 -18.60 -6.70
N THR A 71 9.48 -19.21 -7.88
CA THR A 71 8.27 -19.18 -8.72
C THR A 71 7.38 -20.41 -8.52
N ASP A 72 7.76 -21.33 -7.62
CA ASP A 72 6.98 -22.51 -7.27
C ASP A 72 6.00 -22.17 -6.12
N PRO A 73 4.68 -22.12 -6.40
CA PRO A 73 3.71 -21.74 -5.39
C PRO A 73 3.67 -22.70 -4.19
N LYS A 74 3.86 -24.00 -4.44
CA LYS A 74 3.89 -24.98 -3.36
C LYS A 74 5.01 -24.69 -2.37
N LYS A 75 6.22 -24.38 -2.86
CA LYS A 75 7.35 -24.04 -1.99
C LYS A 75 7.12 -22.73 -1.26
N ALA A 76 6.57 -21.75 -1.97
CA ALA A 76 6.37 -20.40 -1.42
C ALA A 76 5.31 -20.37 -0.31
N PHE A 77 4.17 -21.02 -0.54
CA PHE A 77 3.01 -20.93 0.34
C PHE A 77 2.93 -22.02 1.42
N THR A 78 3.82 -23.04 1.40
CA THR A 78 3.82 -24.07 2.45
C THR A 78 4.35 -23.52 3.77
N ASP A 79 3.63 -23.79 4.87
CA ASP A 79 4.02 -23.45 6.25
C ASP A 79 4.28 -21.94 6.42
N VAL A 80 3.29 -21.12 6.01
CA VAL A 80 3.26 -19.67 6.25
C VAL A 80 2.10 -19.28 7.15
N ASP A 81 2.31 -18.27 7.99
CA ASP A 81 1.28 -17.68 8.85
C ASP A 81 0.55 -16.55 8.12
N PHE A 82 1.27 -15.83 7.25
CA PHE A 82 0.73 -14.69 6.49
C PHE A 82 1.21 -14.68 5.03
N VAL A 83 0.31 -14.21 4.17
CA VAL A 83 0.58 -13.85 2.78
C VAL A 83 0.47 -12.33 2.66
N PHE A 84 1.55 -11.64 2.35
CA PHE A 84 1.54 -10.22 2.01
C PHE A 84 1.51 -10.10 0.49
N ALA A 85 0.32 -9.80 -0.05
CA ALA A 85 0.11 -9.75 -1.50
C ALA A 85 0.14 -8.30 -2.00
N HIS A 86 1.02 -8.01 -2.97
CA HIS A 86 1.11 -6.73 -3.65
C HIS A 86 1.45 -6.89 -5.14
N ILE A 87 0.71 -7.75 -5.81
CA ILE A 87 0.90 -8.00 -7.23
C ILE A 87 0.37 -6.86 -8.10
N ARG A 88 0.97 -6.74 -9.30
CA ARG A 88 0.48 -5.87 -10.36
C ARG A 88 0.35 -6.65 -11.66
N VAL A 89 -0.87 -7.07 -11.98
CA VAL A 89 -1.16 -7.84 -13.17
C VAL A 89 -1.00 -6.97 -14.42
N GLY A 90 -0.10 -7.40 -15.31
CA GLY A 90 0.28 -6.67 -16.51
C GLY A 90 1.37 -5.60 -16.30
N GLN A 91 1.92 -5.50 -15.10
CA GLN A 91 3.03 -4.62 -14.75
C GLN A 91 2.75 -3.12 -15.10
N TYR A 92 3.79 -2.31 -15.23
CA TYR A 92 3.64 -0.88 -15.55
C TYR A 92 3.24 -0.63 -17.00
N ALA A 93 3.57 -1.52 -17.93
CA ALA A 93 3.15 -1.39 -19.33
C ALA A 93 1.63 -1.37 -19.48
N MET A 94 0.92 -2.25 -18.75
CA MET A 94 -0.54 -2.24 -18.78
C MET A 94 -1.11 -1.06 -17.98
N ARG A 95 -0.46 -0.65 -16.89
CA ARG A 95 -0.85 0.57 -16.17
C ARG A 95 -0.79 1.80 -17.06
N GLU A 96 0.26 1.94 -17.87
CA GLU A 96 0.39 3.02 -18.82
C GLU A 96 -0.80 3.05 -19.81
N MET A 97 -1.22 1.89 -20.30
CA MET A 97 -2.40 1.76 -21.17
C MET A 97 -3.71 2.11 -20.43
N ASP A 98 -3.85 1.64 -19.18
CA ASP A 98 -5.01 1.93 -18.33
C ASP A 98 -5.14 3.44 -18.04
N GLU A 99 -4.03 4.17 -17.99
CA GLU A 99 -4.02 5.62 -17.80
C GLU A 99 -4.20 6.38 -19.12
N LYS A 100 -3.46 6.05 -20.16
CA LYS A 100 -3.43 6.79 -21.45
C LYS A 100 -4.68 6.59 -22.29
N ILE A 101 -5.25 5.39 -22.34
CA ILE A 101 -6.43 5.13 -23.19
C ILE A 101 -7.62 5.98 -22.76
N PRO A 102 -8.03 6.02 -21.48
CA PRO A 102 -9.12 6.90 -21.06
C PRO A 102 -8.84 8.38 -21.32
N LEU A 103 -7.62 8.85 -21.04
CA LEU A 103 -7.26 10.25 -21.27
C LEU A 103 -7.41 10.68 -22.75
N LYS A 104 -7.08 9.79 -23.70
CA LYS A 104 -7.32 10.04 -25.15
C LYS A 104 -8.80 10.22 -25.50
N HIS A 105 -9.71 9.74 -24.67
CA HIS A 105 -11.14 9.89 -24.81
C HIS A 105 -11.75 10.98 -23.91
N GLY A 106 -10.90 11.80 -23.27
CA GLY A 106 -11.35 12.89 -22.40
C GLY A 106 -12.00 12.45 -21.10
N VAL A 107 -11.64 11.25 -20.61
CA VAL A 107 -12.10 10.72 -19.33
C VAL A 107 -10.94 10.38 -18.43
N VAL A 108 -11.18 10.29 -17.11
CA VAL A 108 -10.14 10.03 -16.09
C VAL A 108 -9.32 8.78 -16.42
N GLY A 109 -8.01 8.97 -16.57
CA GLY A 109 -7.00 7.93 -16.73
C GLY A 109 -6.17 7.78 -15.46
N GLN A 110 -6.64 6.93 -14.55
CA GLN A 110 -6.01 6.72 -13.25
C GLN A 110 -6.02 5.22 -12.92
N GLU A 111 -5.02 4.77 -12.16
CA GLU A 111 -4.76 3.37 -11.84
C GLU A 111 -5.98 2.64 -11.23
N THR A 112 -6.74 3.31 -10.38
CA THR A 112 -7.80 2.68 -9.57
C THR A 112 -9.19 3.30 -9.79
N CYS A 113 -9.26 4.43 -10.46
CA CYS A 113 -10.49 5.18 -10.72
C CYS A 113 -10.78 5.27 -12.22
N GLY A 114 -12.07 5.35 -12.58
CA GLY A 114 -12.50 5.44 -13.96
C GLY A 114 -12.31 4.16 -14.77
N PRO A 115 -12.35 4.24 -16.12
CA PRO A 115 -12.28 3.07 -17.01
C PRO A 115 -10.98 2.28 -16.85
N GLY A 116 -9.84 2.95 -16.63
CA GLY A 116 -8.55 2.29 -16.38
C GLY A 116 -8.57 1.44 -15.12
N GLY A 117 -9.14 1.97 -14.02
CA GLY A 117 -9.32 1.22 -12.79
C GLY A 117 -10.20 -0.01 -12.96
N VAL A 118 -11.26 0.07 -13.76
CA VAL A 118 -12.10 -1.09 -14.10
C VAL A 118 -11.32 -2.13 -14.89
N ALA A 119 -10.58 -1.73 -15.93
CA ALA A 119 -9.77 -2.63 -16.74
C ALA A 119 -8.70 -3.36 -15.91
N TYR A 120 -8.00 -2.61 -15.06
CA TYR A 120 -7.01 -3.17 -14.14
C TYR A 120 -7.66 -4.13 -13.13
N GLY A 121 -8.80 -3.75 -12.53
CA GLY A 121 -9.54 -4.59 -11.59
C GLY A 121 -9.97 -5.92 -12.21
N MET A 122 -10.60 -5.87 -13.39
CA MET A 122 -11.03 -7.08 -14.10
C MET A 122 -9.86 -8.00 -14.43
N ARG A 123 -8.73 -7.45 -14.81
CA ARG A 123 -7.49 -8.19 -15.08
C ARG A 123 -6.90 -8.83 -13.82
N SER A 124 -6.98 -8.12 -12.68
CA SER A 124 -6.37 -8.55 -11.42
C SER A 124 -7.14 -9.65 -10.69
N ILE A 125 -8.46 -9.78 -10.88
CA ILE A 125 -9.30 -10.73 -10.14
C ILE A 125 -8.79 -12.16 -10.27
N LYS A 126 -8.49 -12.62 -11.49
CA LYS A 126 -8.07 -14.01 -11.71
C LYS A 126 -6.80 -14.35 -10.93
N ASP A 127 -5.77 -13.53 -11.05
CA ASP A 127 -4.46 -13.82 -10.46
C ASP A 127 -4.51 -13.69 -8.93
N MET A 128 -5.35 -12.79 -8.42
CA MET A 128 -5.59 -12.70 -6.98
C MET A 128 -6.32 -13.91 -6.42
N LEU A 129 -7.32 -14.46 -7.14
CA LEU A 129 -7.98 -15.71 -6.76
C LEU A 129 -7.00 -16.89 -6.76
N GLU A 130 -6.09 -16.95 -7.72
CA GLU A 130 -5.04 -17.96 -7.77
C GLU A 130 -4.13 -17.92 -6.53
N LEU A 131 -3.76 -16.71 -6.05
CA LEU A 131 -2.99 -16.57 -4.81
C LEU A 131 -3.78 -17.05 -3.58
N VAL A 132 -5.09 -16.78 -3.55
CA VAL A 132 -5.96 -17.30 -2.49
C VAL A 132 -6.03 -18.82 -2.52
N ASP A 133 -6.21 -19.41 -3.71
CA ASP A 133 -6.23 -20.85 -3.88
C ASP A 133 -4.91 -21.51 -3.42
N TYR A 134 -3.75 -20.90 -3.72
CA TYR A 134 -2.46 -21.38 -3.19
C TYR A 134 -2.38 -21.28 -1.67
N MET A 135 -2.84 -20.18 -1.08
CA MET A 135 -2.86 -20.05 0.38
C MET A 135 -3.75 -21.11 1.03
N GLU A 136 -4.95 -21.32 0.49
CA GLU A 136 -5.89 -22.32 1.02
C GLU A 136 -5.39 -23.76 0.85
N GLU A 137 -4.70 -24.06 -0.25
CA GLU A 137 -4.15 -25.40 -0.50
C GLU A 137 -2.93 -25.72 0.38
N TYR A 138 -2.00 -24.75 0.56
CA TYR A 138 -0.71 -25.05 1.19
C TYR A 138 -0.58 -24.53 2.62
N SER A 139 -1.38 -23.57 3.03
CA SER A 139 -1.42 -23.03 4.40
C SER A 139 -2.82 -22.50 4.76
N PRO A 140 -3.82 -23.38 4.94
CA PRO A 140 -5.24 -22.99 5.12
C PRO A 140 -5.52 -22.16 6.38
N GLU A 141 -4.59 -22.15 7.33
CA GLU A 141 -4.71 -21.32 8.53
C GLU A 141 -4.11 -19.92 8.36
N ALA A 142 -3.40 -19.66 7.26
CA ALA A 142 -2.78 -18.37 6.99
C ALA A 142 -3.83 -17.27 6.72
N TRP A 143 -3.41 -16.04 6.95
CA TRP A 143 -4.16 -14.84 6.54
C TRP A 143 -3.47 -14.14 5.38
N MET A 144 -4.24 -13.72 4.39
CA MET A 144 -3.73 -12.86 3.33
C MET A 144 -4.05 -11.40 3.66
N LEU A 145 -3.01 -10.58 3.71
CA LEU A 145 -3.11 -9.12 3.75
C LEU A 145 -2.83 -8.61 2.33
N ASN A 146 -3.91 -8.29 1.61
CA ASN A 146 -3.81 -7.89 0.21
C ASN A 146 -3.69 -6.37 0.06
N TYR A 147 -2.56 -5.91 -0.45
CA TYR A 147 -2.26 -4.52 -0.76
C TYR A 147 -2.30 -4.23 -2.27
N SER A 148 -2.79 -5.19 -3.07
CA SER A 148 -2.91 -5.03 -4.53
C SER A 148 -4.12 -4.15 -4.87
N ASN A 149 -3.96 -3.36 -5.93
CA ASN A 149 -4.99 -2.47 -6.45
C ASN A 149 -5.72 -3.07 -7.67
N PRO A 150 -6.90 -2.58 -8.00
CA PRO A 150 -7.79 -1.67 -7.26
C PRO A 150 -8.46 -2.38 -6.08
N ALA A 151 -8.13 -1.96 -4.85
CA ALA A 151 -8.51 -2.68 -3.65
C ALA A 151 -10.02 -2.94 -3.53
N ALA A 152 -10.89 -1.97 -3.86
CA ALA A 152 -12.34 -2.14 -3.77
C ALA A 152 -12.88 -3.21 -4.73
N ILE A 153 -12.40 -3.26 -5.98
CA ILE A 153 -12.84 -4.23 -6.99
C ILE A 153 -12.36 -5.63 -6.61
N VAL A 154 -11.10 -5.76 -6.22
CA VAL A 154 -10.51 -7.02 -5.80
C VAL A 154 -11.17 -7.54 -4.52
N ALA A 155 -11.40 -6.66 -3.54
CA ALA A 155 -12.09 -7.01 -2.30
C ALA A 155 -13.49 -7.58 -2.54
N GLU A 156 -14.29 -6.92 -3.39
CA GLU A 156 -15.64 -7.39 -3.70
C GLU A 156 -15.62 -8.72 -4.47
N ALA A 157 -14.70 -8.89 -5.41
CA ALA A 157 -14.54 -10.17 -6.11
C ALA A 157 -14.21 -11.31 -5.14
N MET A 158 -13.29 -11.11 -4.20
CA MET A 158 -12.95 -12.11 -3.20
C MET A 158 -14.09 -12.42 -2.26
N ARG A 159 -14.78 -11.38 -1.77
CA ARG A 159 -15.96 -11.54 -0.91
C ARG A 159 -17.05 -12.41 -1.57
N VAL A 160 -17.24 -12.28 -2.88
CA VAL A 160 -18.26 -13.03 -3.63
C VAL A 160 -17.78 -14.44 -4.00
N LEU A 161 -16.53 -14.56 -4.45
CA LEU A 161 -16.01 -15.80 -5.05
C LEU A 161 -15.28 -16.71 -4.04
N ARG A 162 -14.82 -16.15 -2.91
CA ARG A 162 -14.13 -16.86 -1.82
C ARG A 162 -14.60 -16.29 -0.46
N PRO A 163 -15.92 -16.38 -0.13
CA PRO A 163 -16.49 -15.70 1.04
C PRO A 163 -15.93 -16.16 2.38
N ASP A 164 -15.41 -17.39 2.45
CA ASP A 164 -14.87 -17.99 3.67
C ASP A 164 -13.34 -17.83 3.80
N SER A 165 -12.68 -17.25 2.80
CA SER A 165 -11.23 -17.07 2.79
C SER A 165 -10.77 -16.01 3.80
N LYS A 166 -9.65 -16.27 4.45
CA LYS A 166 -9.01 -15.36 5.41
C LYS A 166 -8.23 -14.25 4.67
N VAL A 167 -8.95 -13.36 3.97
CA VAL A 167 -8.36 -12.27 3.19
C VAL A 167 -8.83 -10.93 3.70
N LEU A 168 -7.89 -10.03 3.97
CA LEU A 168 -8.14 -8.61 4.24
C LEU A 168 -7.50 -7.76 3.14
N ASN A 169 -8.31 -6.89 2.53
CA ASN A 169 -7.83 -5.94 1.54
C ASN A 169 -7.52 -4.62 2.25
N ILE A 170 -6.32 -4.12 2.08
CA ILE A 170 -5.77 -2.99 2.83
C ILE A 170 -5.29 -1.88 1.89
N CYS A 171 -5.22 -0.65 2.40
CA CYS A 171 -4.73 0.51 1.68
C CYS A 171 -4.07 1.49 2.65
N ASP A 172 -2.94 2.08 2.26
CA ASP A 172 -2.20 3.07 3.04
C ASP A 172 -2.83 4.47 3.02
N MET A 173 -3.70 4.76 2.07
CA MET A 173 -4.30 6.08 1.91
C MET A 173 -5.04 6.57 3.17
N PRO A 174 -5.93 5.78 3.82
CA PRO A 174 -6.55 6.19 5.07
C PRO A 174 -5.53 6.44 6.17
N VAL A 175 -4.49 5.61 6.25
CA VAL A 175 -3.39 5.74 7.23
C VAL A 175 -2.60 7.03 7.01
N GLY A 176 -2.25 7.32 5.75
CA GLY A 176 -1.58 8.57 5.36
C GLY A 176 -2.41 9.81 5.69
N THR A 177 -3.73 9.76 5.43
CA THR A 177 -4.63 10.87 5.77
C THR A 177 -4.78 11.03 7.29
N LEU A 178 -4.88 9.94 8.05
CA LEU A 178 -4.92 9.99 9.52
C LEU A 178 -3.64 10.61 10.09
N ARG A 179 -2.48 10.29 9.54
CA ARG A 179 -1.21 10.90 9.92
C ARG A 179 -1.23 12.43 9.70
N ARG A 180 -1.76 12.89 8.57
CA ARG A 180 -1.93 14.33 8.30
C ARG A 180 -2.90 14.99 9.25
N MET A 181 -4.05 14.37 9.52
CA MET A 181 -5.01 14.88 10.51
C MET A 181 -4.38 14.98 11.90
N SER A 182 -3.59 13.99 12.32
CA SER A 182 -2.89 14.04 13.60
C SER A 182 -1.88 15.19 13.69
N GLN A 183 -1.13 15.46 12.62
CA GLN A 183 -0.20 16.60 12.54
C GLN A 183 -0.93 17.95 12.58
N ILE A 184 -2.09 18.07 11.95
CA ILE A 184 -2.92 19.28 11.98
C ILE A 184 -3.31 19.64 13.41
N VAL A 185 -3.71 18.65 14.22
CA VAL A 185 -4.13 18.86 15.61
C VAL A 185 -3.01 18.70 16.64
N GLY A 186 -1.77 18.47 16.18
CA GLY A 186 -0.57 18.43 17.05
C GLY A 186 -0.47 17.18 17.91
N THR A 187 -0.91 16.03 17.39
CA THR A 187 -0.83 14.72 18.06
C THR A 187 -0.24 13.65 17.15
N THR A 188 -0.35 12.37 17.51
CA THR A 188 0.12 11.22 16.75
C THR A 188 -1.05 10.29 16.39
N PRO A 189 -0.97 9.52 15.29
CA PRO A 189 -2.06 8.64 14.82
C PRO A 189 -2.52 7.62 15.86
N ASP A 190 -1.61 7.05 16.64
CA ASP A 190 -1.87 6.06 17.69
C ASP A 190 -2.78 6.57 18.81
N LYS A 191 -2.80 7.90 19.03
CA LYS A 191 -3.66 8.55 20.02
C LYS A 191 -5.07 8.86 19.51
N LEU A 192 -5.32 8.68 18.23
CA LEU A 192 -6.61 8.99 17.61
C LEU A 192 -7.44 7.73 17.39
N GLU A 193 -8.72 7.84 17.68
CA GLU A 193 -9.77 6.92 17.25
C GLU A 193 -10.60 7.59 16.17
N VAL A 194 -10.77 6.92 15.02
CA VAL A 194 -11.49 7.48 13.89
C VAL A 194 -12.68 6.63 13.49
N SER A 195 -13.69 7.27 12.90
CA SER A 195 -14.77 6.59 12.21
C SER A 195 -14.77 7.00 10.75
N TYR A 196 -14.80 6.01 9.87
CA TYR A 196 -14.76 6.17 8.42
C TYR A 196 -15.89 5.34 7.78
N PHE A 197 -16.50 5.86 6.72
CA PHE A 197 -17.45 5.09 5.92
C PHE A 197 -17.20 5.29 4.43
N GLY A 198 -17.64 4.33 3.63
CA GLY A 198 -17.52 4.32 2.19
C GLY A 198 -16.69 3.15 1.68
N LEU A 199 -16.28 3.24 0.43
CA LEU A 199 -15.41 2.27 -0.23
C LEU A 199 -13.96 2.76 -0.22
N ASN A 200 -13.02 1.88 -0.53
CA ASN A 200 -11.65 2.30 -0.79
C ASN A 200 -11.64 3.38 -1.89
N HIS A 201 -10.93 4.48 -1.67
CA HIS A 201 -10.87 5.67 -2.51
C HIS A 201 -12.19 6.44 -2.69
N PHE A 202 -13.27 6.02 -2.02
CA PHE A 202 -14.56 6.70 -2.09
C PHE A 202 -15.24 6.70 -0.70
N GLY A 203 -14.82 7.61 0.17
CA GLY A 203 -15.34 7.64 1.54
C GLY A 203 -15.01 8.91 2.31
N TRP A 204 -15.45 8.93 3.57
CA TRP A 204 -15.40 10.09 4.46
C TRP A 204 -15.12 9.69 5.89
N TRP A 205 -14.40 10.54 6.63
CA TRP A 205 -14.29 10.43 8.09
C TRP A 205 -15.40 11.22 8.76
N THR A 206 -16.08 10.55 9.69
CA THR A 206 -17.21 11.11 10.45
C THR A 206 -16.87 11.48 11.87
N SER A 207 -15.72 11.03 12.36
CA SER A 207 -15.24 11.31 13.71
C SER A 207 -13.72 11.13 13.76
N VAL A 208 -13.04 12.00 14.51
CA VAL A 208 -11.61 11.93 14.83
C VAL A 208 -11.45 12.30 16.30
N LYS A 209 -11.34 11.32 17.19
CA LYS A 209 -11.33 11.50 18.64
C LYS A 209 -9.97 11.20 19.25
N ASP A 210 -9.60 11.99 20.26
CA ASP A 210 -8.51 11.62 21.17
C ASP A 210 -8.94 10.44 22.05
N LYS A 211 -8.17 9.36 22.03
CA LYS A 211 -8.48 8.12 22.77
C LYS A 211 -8.48 8.32 24.30
N ALA A 212 -7.65 9.22 24.81
CA ALA A 212 -7.49 9.43 26.25
C ALA A 212 -8.54 10.37 26.84
N THR A 213 -8.88 11.43 26.11
CA THR A 213 -9.77 12.49 26.59
C THR A 213 -11.19 12.39 26.05
N GLY A 214 -11.39 11.69 24.92
CA GLY A 214 -12.66 11.64 24.20
C GLY A 214 -12.96 12.93 23.40
N HIS A 215 -12.02 13.88 23.35
CA HIS A 215 -12.19 15.12 22.59
C HIS A 215 -12.36 14.83 21.10
N GLU A 216 -13.40 15.42 20.47
CA GLU A 216 -13.69 15.28 19.03
C GLU A 216 -13.02 16.42 18.25
N TYR A 217 -12.08 16.09 17.38
CA TYR A 217 -11.33 17.04 16.55
C TYR A 217 -11.96 17.32 15.20
N LEU A 218 -13.07 16.67 14.84
CA LEU A 218 -13.63 16.73 13.47
C LEU A 218 -13.84 18.18 13.00
N ASP A 219 -14.43 19.03 13.83
CA ASP A 219 -14.73 20.41 13.44
C ASP A 219 -13.48 21.28 13.33
N GLU A 220 -12.50 21.07 14.22
CA GLU A 220 -11.19 21.77 14.16
C GLU A 220 -10.43 21.42 12.89
N ILE A 221 -10.42 20.11 12.53
CA ILE A 221 -9.77 19.64 11.31
C ILE A 221 -10.52 20.18 10.08
N LYS A 222 -11.87 20.18 10.06
CA LYS A 222 -12.66 20.75 8.95
C LYS A 222 -12.37 22.23 8.77
N GLU A 223 -12.26 23.00 9.85
CA GLU A 223 -11.91 24.42 9.77
C GLU A 223 -10.53 24.62 9.12
N TYR A 224 -9.55 23.80 9.50
CA TYR A 224 -8.22 23.84 8.92
C TYR A 224 -8.24 23.43 7.42
N VAL A 225 -8.87 22.30 7.11
CA VAL A 225 -8.96 21.74 5.75
C VAL A 225 -9.70 22.67 4.78
N SER A 226 -10.70 23.41 5.24
CA SER A 226 -11.43 24.38 4.43
C SER A 226 -10.53 25.51 3.90
N LYS A 227 -9.41 25.77 4.55
CA LYS A 227 -8.43 26.79 4.17
C LYS A 227 -7.22 26.24 3.44
N ASN A 228 -6.69 25.12 3.93
CA ASN A 228 -5.37 24.61 3.54
C ASN A 228 -5.41 23.24 2.84
N GLY A 229 -6.59 22.59 2.75
CA GLY A 229 -6.65 21.17 2.41
C GLY A 229 -5.99 20.32 3.51
N TYR A 230 -5.47 19.16 3.15
CA TYR A 230 -4.69 18.31 4.06
C TYR A 230 -3.20 18.65 4.08
N LEU A 231 -2.78 19.80 3.59
CA LEU A 231 -1.39 20.22 3.76
C LEU A 231 -1.10 20.42 5.23
N THR A 232 0.04 19.92 5.71
CA THR A 232 0.51 20.19 7.07
C THR A 232 0.97 21.64 7.21
N LYS A 233 1.14 22.12 8.43
CA LYS A 233 1.64 23.49 8.68
C LYS A 233 3.01 23.71 8.02
N GLU A 234 3.89 22.73 8.11
CA GLU A 234 5.21 22.77 7.51
C GLU A 234 5.14 22.86 5.97
N GLU A 235 4.26 22.06 5.34
CA GLU A 235 4.08 22.07 3.88
C GLU A 235 3.47 23.38 3.38
N VAL A 236 2.58 24.00 4.15
CA VAL A 236 2.03 25.34 3.82
C VAL A 236 3.12 26.40 3.88
N ASP A 237 4.00 26.32 4.88
CA ASP A 237 5.05 27.32 5.12
C ASP A 237 6.24 27.17 4.15
N THR A 238 6.62 25.93 3.80
CA THR A 238 7.85 25.66 3.06
C THR A 238 7.65 25.35 1.58
N GLN A 239 6.43 25.03 1.15
CA GLN A 239 6.10 24.54 -0.20
C GLN A 239 6.92 23.28 -0.63
N HIS A 240 7.45 22.53 0.32
CA HIS A 240 8.29 21.34 0.11
C HIS A 240 7.47 20.06 0.12
N THR A 241 6.70 19.80 -0.94
CA THR A 241 6.04 18.50 -1.19
C THR A 241 6.19 18.13 -2.66
N ASP A 242 6.10 16.83 -2.95
CA ASP A 242 5.92 16.36 -4.33
C ASP A 242 4.73 17.12 -4.93
N PRO A 243 4.90 17.85 -6.05
CA PRO A 243 3.86 18.70 -6.60
C PRO A 243 2.55 17.96 -6.86
N SER A 244 2.60 16.69 -7.29
CA SER A 244 1.40 15.90 -7.58
C SER A 244 0.57 15.60 -6.32
N TRP A 245 1.22 15.30 -5.20
CA TRP A 245 0.57 15.10 -3.91
C TRP A 245 0.13 16.41 -3.27
N GLN A 246 0.86 17.50 -3.48
CA GLN A 246 0.47 18.83 -3.00
C GLN A 246 -0.89 19.24 -3.55
N GLU A 247 -1.10 19.12 -4.87
CA GLU A 247 -2.39 19.42 -5.49
C GLU A 247 -3.50 18.48 -4.99
N THR A 248 -3.21 17.21 -4.83
CA THR A 248 -4.16 16.23 -4.27
C THR A 248 -4.60 16.62 -2.86
N HIS A 249 -3.69 17.07 -2.02
CA HIS A 249 -4.03 17.50 -0.65
C HIS A 249 -4.75 18.84 -0.61
N LYS A 250 -4.38 19.80 -1.47
CA LYS A 250 -5.10 21.07 -1.61
C LYS A 250 -6.54 20.88 -2.03
N LYS A 251 -6.83 19.94 -2.96
CA LYS A 251 -8.16 19.68 -3.48
C LYS A 251 -9.16 19.21 -2.40
N ALA A 252 -8.67 18.74 -1.25
CA ALA A 252 -9.52 18.36 -0.11
C ALA A 252 -10.43 19.50 0.38
N LYS A 253 -10.02 20.78 0.25
CA LYS A 253 -10.87 21.93 0.59
C LYS A 253 -12.11 22.02 -0.30
N ASP A 254 -11.94 21.78 -1.59
CA ASP A 254 -13.04 21.83 -2.56
C ASP A 254 -13.99 20.65 -2.36
N LEU A 255 -13.44 19.47 -2.06
CA LEU A 255 -14.21 18.27 -1.71
C LEU A 255 -14.99 18.48 -0.41
N LEU A 256 -14.41 19.12 0.60
CA LEU A 256 -15.10 19.46 1.84
C LEU A 256 -16.27 20.42 1.61
N ALA A 257 -16.15 21.33 0.66
CA ALA A 257 -17.25 22.25 0.31
C ALA A 257 -18.47 21.53 -0.29
N ILE A 258 -18.27 20.38 -0.96
CA ILE A 258 -19.37 19.55 -1.49
C ILE A 258 -20.14 18.87 -0.36
N GLU A 259 -19.43 18.32 0.64
CA GLU A 259 -20.03 17.63 1.79
C GLU A 259 -19.39 18.11 3.11
N PRO A 260 -19.84 19.27 3.63
CA PRO A 260 -19.19 19.94 4.77
C PRO A 260 -19.39 19.25 6.13
N ARG A 261 -20.22 18.20 6.17
CA ARG A 261 -20.43 17.44 7.41
C ARG A 261 -19.24 16.55 7.76
N PHE A 262 -18.50 16.06 6.75
CA PHE A 262 -17.51 15.01 6.89
C PHE A 262 -16.17 15.39 6.24
N LEU A 263 -15.07 14.85 6.73
CA LEU A 263 -13.76 15.03 6.10
C LEU A 263 -13.63 14.08 4.89
N PRO A 264 -13.28 14.58 3.69
CA PRO A 264 -13.26 13.80 2.47
C PRO A 264 -12.01 12.93 2.33
N ASN A 265 -12.14 11.75 1.72
CA ASN A 265 -11.01 11.07 1.10
C ASN A 265 -10.54 11.87 -0.12
N THR A 266 -9.24 12.04 -0.30
CA THR A 266 -8.67 12.86 -1.37
C THR A 266 -8.92 12.32 -2.78
N TYR A 267 -9.13 10.99 -2.94
CA TYR A 267 -9.47 10.38 -4.23
C TYR A 267 -10.89 10.69 -4.72
N LEU A 268 -11.75 11.26 -3.87
CA LEU A 268 -13.05 11.78 -4.28
C LEU A 268 -12.93 12.82 -5.42
N LYS A 269 -11.76 13.45 -5.59
CA LYS A 269 -11.49 14.36 -6.68
C LYS A 269 -11.74 13.74 -8.08
N TYR A 270 -11.41 12.46 -8.27
CA TYR A 270 -11.65 11.75 -9.53
C TYR A 270 -13.13 11.52 -9.84
N TYR A 271 -13.99 11.62 -8.84
CA TYR A 271 -15.45 11.43 -8.97
C TYR A 271 -16.20 12.76 -9.04
N PHE A 272 -15.79 13.76 -8.28
CA PHE A 272 -16.48 15.04 -8.20
C PHE A 272 -15.89 16.12 -9.10
N TYR A 273 -14.64 15.98 -9.49
CA TYR A 273 -13.92 16.92 -10.38
C TYR A 273 -13.20 16.17 -11.52
N PRO A 274 -13.90 15.21 -12.20
CA PRO A 274 -13.23 14.38 -13.21
C PRO A 274 -12.65 15.21 -14.37
N GLN A 275 -13.29 16.31 -14.74
CA GLN A 275 -12.83 17.17 -15.83
C GLN A 275 -11.54 17.91 -15.46
N ASP A 276 -11.45 18.42 -14.22
CA ASP A 276 -10.22 19.08 -13.74
C ASP A 276 -9.04 18.09 -13.77
N GLU A 277 -9.29 16.83 -13.36
CA GLU A 277 -8.26 15.79 -13.34
C GLU A 277 -7.80 15.40 -14.76
N VAL A 278 -8.71 15.41 -15.74
CA VAL A 278 -8.37 15.17 -17.16
C VAL A 278 -7.55 16.33 -17.73
N GLU A 279 -7.93 17.58 -17.42
CA GLU A 279 -7.24 18.78 -17.90
C GLU A 279 -5.83 18.93 -17.30
N LEU A 280 -5.63 18.47 -16.07
CA LEU A 280 -4.32 18.49 -15.39
C LEU A 280 -3.40 17.35 -15.79
N ALA A 281 -3.95 16.25 -16.35
CA ALA A 281 -3.18 15.06 -16.69
C ALA A 281 -2.38 15.26 -17.99
N ASP A 282 -1.15 14.80 -18.00
CA ASP A 282 -0.37 14.66 -19.23
C ASP A 282 -0.66 13.27 -19.85
N ALA A 283 -1.39 13.27 -20.99
CA ALA A 283 -1.75 12.03 -21.68
C ALA A 283 -0.57 11.32 -22.35
N GLU A 284 0.57 11.99 -22.53
CA GLU A 284 1.78 11.40 -23.12
C GLU A 284 2.76 10.88 -22.05
N TYR A 285 2.75 11.51 -20.86
CA TYR A 285 3.64 11.13 -19.75
C TYR A 285 2.85 11.05 -18.44
N THR A 286 2.26 9.88 -18.20
CA THR A 286 1.39 9.61 -17.05
C THR A 286 2.18 9.17 -15.81
N ARG A 287 1.49 8.96 -14.69
CA ARG A 287 2.11 8.44 -13.46
C ARG A 287 2.79 7.08 -13.67
N ALA A 288 2.32 6.25 -14.58
CA ALA A 288 2.99 5.01 -14.95
C ALA A 288 4.40 5.27 -15.48
N ASN A 289 4.55 6.27 -16.36
CA ASN A 289 5.86 6.67 -16.93
C ASN A 289 6.79 7.22 -15.84
N GLU A 290 6.29 8.09 -14.95
CA GLU A 290 7.07 8.60 -13.82
C GLU A 290 7.63 7.46 -12.94
N VAL A 291 6.81 6.45 -12.65
CA VAL A 291 7.25 5.32 -11.83
C VAL A 291 8.26 4.44 -12.55
N MET A 292 8.09 4.20 -13.85
CA MET A 292 9.04 3.43 -14.67
C MET A 292 10.39 4.15 -14.78
N ASP A 293 10.36 5.46 -14.99
CA ASP A 293 11.59 6.26 -15.16
C ASP A 293 12.30 6.61 -13.86
N GLY A 294 11.58 6.68 -12.75
CA GLY A 294 12.11 6.94 -11.41
C GLY A 294 12.29 5.65 -10.61
N ARG A 295 11.32 5.37 -9.75
CA ARG A 295 11.39 4.31 -8.72
C ARG A 295 11.83 2.93 -9.25
N GLU A 296 11.37 2.53 -10.44
CA GLU A 296 11.73 1.22 -10.97
C GLU A 296 13.23 1.16 -11.30
N LYS A 297 13.77 2.20 -11.96
CA LYS A 297 15.21 2.29 -12.25
C LYS A 297 16.04 2.39 -10.97
N GLU A 298 15.60 3.16 -9.99
CA GLU A 298 16.29 3.34 -8.71
C GLU A 298 16.37 2.03 -7.93
N VAL A 299 15.24 1.34 -7.74
CA VAL A 299 15.18 0.10 -6.95
C VAL A 299 15.99 -1.02 -7.59
N PHE A 300 15.83 -1.25 -8.90
CA PHE A 300 16.61 -2.26 -9.58
C PHE A 300 18.08 -1.86 -9.76
N GLY A 301 18.39 -0.58 -9.82
CA GLY A 301 19.75 -0.06 -9.78
C GLY A 301 20.43 -0.37 -8.46
N ALA A 302 19.75 -0.07 -7.33
CA ALA A 302 20.24 -0.38 -5.99
C ALA A 302 20.43 -1.89 -5.77
N ALA A 303 19.50 -2.72 -6.27
CA ALA A 303 19.65 -4.17 -6.19
C ALA A 303 20.89 -4.67 -6.93
N ARG A 304 21.12 -4.22 -8.17
CA ARG A 304 22.32 -4.60 -8.93
C ARG A 304 23.61 -4.14 -8.27
N GLU A 305 23.61 -2.96 -7.64
CA GLU A 305 24.76 -2.45 -6.88
C GLU A 305 25.09 -3.35 -5.67
N ILE A 306 24.08 -3.83 -4.93
CA ILE A 306 24.27 -4.79 -3.84
C ILE A 306 24.89 -6.10 -4.36
N ILE A 307 24.37 -6.63 -5.47
CA ILE A 307 24.88 -7.87 -6.09
C ILE A 307 26.34 -7.69 -6.54
N GLU A 308 26.64 -6.58 -7.22
CA GLU A 308 27.99 -6.29 -7.71
C GLU A 308 29.01 -6.12 -6.56
N LYS A 309 28.62 -5.43 -5.49
CA LYS A 309 29.46 -5.22 -4.31
C LYS A 309 29.55 -6.46 -3.40
N GLY A 310 28.58 -7.37 -3.48
CA GLY A 310 28.49 -8.54 -2.60
C GLY A 310 28.19 -8.21 -1.14
N THR A 311 27.61 -7.04 -0.87
CA THR A 311 27.22 -6.58 0.47
C THR A 311 26.00 -5.66 0.44
N GLY A 312 25.12 -5.79 1.44
CA GLY A 312 23.97 -4.91 1.66
C GLY A 312 24.29 -3.65 2.48
N LYS A 313 25.54 -3.49 2.92
CA LYS A 313 25.95 -2.30 3.69
C LYS A 313 25.89 -1.05 2.83
N ASP A 314 25.40 0.04 3.42
CA ASP A 314 25.22 1.32 2.74
C ASP A 314 24.37 1.21 1.45
N ASN A 315 23.37 0.32 1.45
CA ASN A 315 22.46 0.19 0.34
C ASN A 315 21.54 1.41 0.20
N ASN A 316 21.03 1.63 -1.01
CA ASN A 316 20.13 2.74 -1.34
C ASN A 316 18.64 2.34 -1.33
N PHE A 317 18.26 1.22 -0.73
CA PHE A 317 16.85 0.90 -0.55
C PHE A 317 16.21 1.83 0.47
N SER A 318 15.02 2.31 0.16
CA SER A 318 14.21 3.10 1.09
C SER A 318 13.30 2.19 1.90
N ILE A 319 13.24 2.41 3.21
CA ILE A 319 12.29 1.72 4.08
C ILE A 319 10.87 2.22 3.76
N ASP A 320 9.95 1.30 3.57
CA ASP A 320 8.54 1.63 3.40
C ASP A 320 7.85 1.80 4.76
N SER A 321 8.10 2.93 5.41
CA SER A 321 7.45 3.26 6.68
C SER A 321 5.92 3.39 6.59
N HIS A 322 5.37 3.55 5.38
CA HIS A 322 3.93 3.57 5.17
C HIS A 322 3.32 2.17 5.34
N ALA A 323 4.12 1.13 5.11
CA ALA A 323 3.68 -0.26 5.24
C ALA A 323 3.68 -0.80 6.69
N SER A 324 4.18 -0.05 7.68
CA SER A 324 4.25 -0.50 9.08
C SER A 324 2.89 -0.91 9.66
N PHE A 325 1.78 -0.32 9.20
CA PHE A 325 0.43 -0.73 9.60
C PHE A 325 0.09 -2.18 9.25
N ILE A 326 0.76 -2.78 8.26
CA ILE A 326 0.61 -4.19 7.90
C ILE A 326 1.06 -5.08 9.05
N VAL A 327 2.15 -4.71 9.70
CA VAL A 327 2.65 -5.40 10.90
C VAL A 327 1.69 -5.25 12.06
N ASP A 328 1.14 -4.05 12.29
CA ASP A 328 0.15 -3.83 13.35
C ASP A 328 -1.08 -4.72 13.13
N LEU A 329 -1.58 -4.78 11.90
CA LEU A 329 -2.71 -5.63 11.53
C LEU A 329 -2.39 -7.12 11.69
N ALA A 330 -1.23 -7.58 11.19
CA ALA A 330 -0.79 -8.96 11.33
C ALA A 330 -0.68 -9.37 12.82
N ARG A 331 -0.16 -8.47 13.68
CA ARG A 331 -0.08 -8.69 15.12
C ARG A 331 -1.47 -8.74 15.78
N ALA A 332 -2.37 -7.81 15.40
CA ALA A 332 -3.73 -7.81 15.92
C ALA A 332 -4.45 -9.13 15.64
N ILE A 333 -4.27 -9.68 14.44
CA ILE A 333 -4.79 -10.99 14.05
C ILE A 333 -4.10 -12.10 14.84
N ALA A 334 -2.76 -12.15 14.84
CA ALA A 334 -1.98 -13.25 15.40
C ALA A 334 -2.14 -13.40 16.92
N PHE A 335 -2.29 -12.29 17.63
CA PHE A 335 -2.42 -12.24 19.09
C PHE A 335 -3.85 -12.00 19.57
N ASN A 336 -4.81 -11.82 18.65
CA ASN A 336 -6.21 -11.50 18.95
C ASN A 336 -6.32 -10.36 19.98
N THR A 337 -5.67 -9.24 19.70
CA THR A 337 -5.51 -8.14 20.67
C THR A 337 -6.83 -7.45 21.00
N GLY A 338 -7.85 -7.60 20.14
CA GLY A 338 -9.12 -6.88 20.26
C GLY A 338 -9.00 -5.37 19.96
N GLU A 339 -7.86 -4.92 19.44
CA GLU A 339 -7.67 -3.54 19.02
C GLU A 339 -8.56 -3.22 17.81
N ARG A 340 -9.09 -2.02 17.80
CA ARG A 340 -9.80 -1.46 16.65
C ARG A 340 -8.78 -0.82 15.73
N MET A 341 -8.61 -1.40 14.55
CA MET A 341 -7.70 -0.94 13.52
C MET A 341 -8.44 -0.08 12.48
#